data_41184cf7359dbcd4b728e8dcd04fc227
#
_entry.id   41184cf7359dbcd4b728e8dcd04fc227
#
_cell.length_a   1.000
_cell.length_b   1.000
_cell.length_c   1.000
_cell.angle_alpha   90.00
_cell.angle_beta   90.00
_cell.angle_gamma   90.00
#
_symmetry.space_group_name_H-M   'P 1'
#
loop_
_entity.id
_entity.type
_entity.pdbx_description
1 polymer ?
#
loop_
_entity_poly.entity_id
_entity_poly.type
_entity_poly.pdbx_seq_one_letter_code
_entity_poly.pdbx_strand_id
1 'polypeptide(L)'
;VICFHMGVAGVAIATGIANAVSAACIVLLLMHEKDPYRLNFKALKIDGSELKRILQIGVPAGIQSMVFSFSNVFLQSAINSYGSAAVAGSAAALNFEYYCYFLVVAFDGAAISFIGQNYGAGKNDRVKRVFWICLAMAMASCGSANLLFVGWHDFFLHFFSTDSEVIHYGRVRMDIALSLQWIA
;
A
#
# COMPACT_ATOMS: atom_id res chain seq x y z
N VAL A 1 3.61 4.77 -24.24
CA VAL A 1 4.95 4.20 -24.48
C VAL A 1 5.01 3.62 -25.89
N ILE A 2 4.13 2.66 -26.22
CA ILE A 2 4.19 1.92 -27.49
C ILE A 2 3.80 2.81 -28.69
N CYS A 3 2.63 3.47 -28.66
CA CYS A 3 2.10 4.23 -29.80
C CYS A 3 2.84 5.56 -30.08
N PHE A 4 3.31 6.25 -29.06
CA PHE A 4 3.97 7.55 -29.20
C PHE A 4 5.49 7.52 -29.04
N HIS A 5 6.10 6.34 -28.87
CA HIS A 5 7.55 6.13 -28.69
C HIS A 5 8.21 7.06 -27.64
N MET A 6 7.44 7.53 -26.66
CA MET A 6 7.90 8.50 -25.65
C MET A 6 8.69 7.87 -24.49
N GLY A 7 8.84 6.54 -24.46
CA GLY A 7 9.60 5.86 -23.42
C GLY A 7 9.16 6.22 -22.00
N VAL A 8 10.13 6.51 -21.12
CA VAL A 8 9.90 6.86 -19.71
C VAL A 8 9.08 8.15 -19.55
N ALA A 9 9.30 9.15 -20.40
CA ALA A 9 8.55 10.40 -20.40
C ALA A 9 7.05 10.17 -20.63
N GLY A 10 6.69 9.23 -21.52
CA GLY A 10 5.29 8.88 -21.76
C GLY A 10 4.59 8.30 -20.54
N VAL A 11 5.28 7.46 -19.76
CA VAL A 11 4.74 6.91 -18.51
C VAL A 11 4.50 8.03 -17.48
N ALA A 12 5.47 8.91 -17.31
CA ALA A 12 5.37 10.03 -16.37
C ALA A 12 4.19 10.97 -16.71
N ILE A 13 4.05 11.33 -17.98
CA ILE A 13 2.94 12.20 -18.45
C ILE A 13 1.59 11.50 -18.27
N ALA A 14 1.48 10.21 -18.63
CA ALA A 14 0.24 9.46 -18.45
C ALA A 14 -0.18 9.37 -16.99
N THR A 15 0.76 9.11 -16.09
CA THR A 15 0.52 9.10 -14.63
C THR A 15 0.10 10.48 -14.13
N GLY A 16 0.77 11.54 -14.59
CA GLY A 16 0.39 12.92 -14.25
C GLY A 16 -1.03 13.28 -14.69
N ILE A 17 -1.39 12.94 -15.92
CA ILE A 17 -2.75 13.15 -16.45
C ILE A 17 -3.78 12.34 -15.66
N ALA A 18 -3.51 11.06 -15.39
CA ALA A 18 -4.41 10.20 -14.61
C ALA A 18 -4.68 10.77 -13.21
N ASN A 19 -3.63 11.22 -12.52
CA ASN A 19 -3.76 11.86 -11.21
C ASN A 19 -4.54 13.19 -11.28
N ALA A 20 -4.29 14.01 -12.30
CA ALA A 20 -5.01 15.26 -12.49
C ALA A 20 -6.51 15.03 -12.75
N VAL A 21 -6.84 14.06 -13.61
CA VAL A 21 -8.23 13.67 -13.87
C VAL A 21 -8.90 13.13 -12.61
N SER A 22 -8.23 12.26 -11.87
CA SER A 22 -8.74 11.72 -10.61
C SER A 22 -9.02 12.84 -9.60
N ALA A 23 -8.08 13.76 -9.41
CA ALA A 23 -8.26 14.92 -8.53
C ALA A 23 -9.43 15.81 -8.97
N ALA A 24 -9.53 16.09 -10.26
CA ALA A 24 -10.63 16.88 -10.81
C ALA A 24 -11.99 16.20 -10.58
N CYS A 25 -12.09 14.89 -10.80
CA CYS A 25 -13.31 14.13 -10.55
C CYS A 25 -13.72 14.18 -9.07
N ILE A 26 -12.78 14.00 -8.14
CA ILE A 26 -13.05 14.07 -6.69
C ILE A 26 -13.53 15.46 -6.30
N VAL A 27 -12.86 16.51 -6.77
CA VAL A 27 -13.24 17.90 -6.47
C VAL A 27 -14.64 18.20 -7.01
N LEU A 28 -14.92 17.82 -8.26
CA LEU A 28 -16.24 18.01 -8.86
C LEU A 28 -17.33 17.26 -8.08
N LEU A 29 -17.07 16.04 -7.65
CA LEU A 29 -18.00 15.24 -6.87
C LEU A 29 -18.28 15.92 -5.52
N LEU A 30 -17.26 16.37 -4.80
CA LEU A 30 -17.41 17.07 -3.53
C LEU A 30 -18.12 18.43 -3.66
N MET A 31 -17.98 19.11 -4.80
CA MET A 31 -18.70 20.35 -5.08
C MET A 31 -20.20 20.13 -5.38
N HIS A 32 -20.55 18.98 -5.97
CA HIS A 32 -21.93 18.62 -6.29
C HIS A 32 -22.68 17.98 -5.14
N GLU A 33 -21.97 17.56 -4.09
CA GLU A 33 -22.55 16.91 -2.93
C GLU A 33 -23.51 17.88 -2.19
N LYS A 34 -24.58 17.33 -1.60
CA LYS A 34 -25.61 18.11 -0.87
C LYS A 34 -25.42 18.07 0.64
N ASP A 35 -24.58 17.16 1.12
CA ASP A 35 -24.32 16.91 2.53
C ASP A 35 -23.38 17.96 3.17
N PRO A 36 -23.28 17.99 4.51
CA PRO A 36 -22.45 18.97 5.25
C PRO A 36 -20.97 19.01 4.86
N TYR A 37 -20.46 17.94 4.22
CA TYR A 37 -19.06 17.85 3.73
C TYR A 37 -18.86 18.40 2.30
N ARG A 38 -19.86 19.12 1.76
CA ARG A 38 -19.73 19.79 0.46
C ARG A 38 -18.54 20.75 0.43
N LEU A 39 -17.67 20.61 -0.57
CA LEU A 39 -16.55 21.50 -0.74
C LEU A 39 -17.00 22.89 -1.22
N ASN A 40 -16.74 23.92 -0.41
CA ASN A 40 -16.97 25.31 -0.74
C ASN A 40 -15.68 26.10 -0.67
N PHE A 41 -15.09 26.41 -1.82
CA PHE A 41 -13.83 27.14 -1.88
C PHE A 41 -13.88 28.52 -1.20
N LYS A 42 -15.05 29.19 -1.16
CA LYS A 42 -15.20 30.49 -0.51
C LYS A 42 -15.24 30.43 1.01
N ALA A 43 -15.55 29.27 1.56
CA ALA A 43 -15.63 29.02 3.00
C ALA A 43 -14.39 28.30 3.56
N LEU A 44 -13.39 28.03 2.73
CA LEU A 44 -12.14 27.39 3.17
C LEU A 44 -11.42 28.29 4.16
N LYS A 45 -11.30 27.83 5.39
CA LYS A 45 -10.53 28.47 6.47
C LYS A 45 -9.67 27.42 7.14
N ILE A 46 -8.45 27.79 7.49
CA ILE A 46 -7.58 26.97 8.31
C ILE A 46 -7.99 27.19 9.77
N ASP A 47 -8.58 26.17 10.38
CA ASP A 47 -8.84 26.14 11.80
C ASP A 47 -7.60 25.61 12.52
N GLY A 48 -7.03 26.44 13.42
CA GLY A 48 -5.82 26.07 14.15
C GLY A 48 -6.00 24.87 15.09
N SER A 49 -7.19 24.65 15.61
CA SER A 49 -7.49 23.50 16.48
C SER A 49 -7.51 22.20 15.69
N GLU A 50 -8.16 22.18 14.54
CA GLU A 50 -8.20 21.02 13.67
C GLU A 50 -6.83 20.76 13.02
N LEU A 51 -6.12 21.81 12.62
CA LEU A 51 -4.75 21.69 12.11
C LEU A 51 -3.83 21.02 13.15
N LYS A 52 -3.92 21.45 14.42
CA LYS A 52 -3.14 20.83 15.49
C LYS A 52 -3.44 19.34 15.65
N ARG A 53 -4.71 18.93 15.58
CA ARG A 53 -5.13 17.52 15.63
C ARG A 53 -4.57 16.73 14.45
N ILE A 54 -4.66 17.28 13.24
CA ILE A 54 -4.10 16.66 12.03
C ILE A 54 -2.59 16.48 12.17
N LEU A 55 -1.86 17.49 12.65
CA LEU A 55 -0.41 17.40 12.85
C LEU A 55 -0.03 16.41 13.95
N GLN A 56 -0.78 16.34 15.04
CA GLN A 56 -0.54 15.38 16.12
C GLN A 56 -0.62 13.92 15.68
N ILE A 57 -1.45 13.62 14.68
CA ILE A 57 -1.58 12.28 14.11
C ILE A 57 -0.65 12.11 12.91
N GLY A 58 -0.62 13.09 12.03
CA GLY A 58 0.10 13.00 10.76
C GLY A 58 1.62 13.02 10.91
N VAL A 59 2.17 13.80 11.84
CA VAL A 59 3.63 13.87 12.03
C VAL A 59 4.21 12.54 12.53
N PRO A 60 3.67 11.89 13.57
CA PRO A 60 4.15 10.56 13.96
C PRO A 60 4.00 9.51 12.86
N ALA A 61 2.87 9.51 12.15
CA ALA A 61 2.65 8.59 11.04
C ALA A 61 3.64 8.84 9.88
N GLY A 62 3.94 10.11 9.59
CA GLY A 62 4.96 10.49 8.61
C GLY A 62 6.35 10.02 8.99
N ILE A 63 6.74 10.19 10.26
CA ILE A 63 8.03 9.70 10.78
C ILE A 63 8.10 8.18 10.67
N GLN A 64 7.05 7.46 11.03
CA GLN A 64 6.98 6.00 10.87
C GLN A 64 7.19 5.57 9.42
N SER A 65 6.51 6.21 8.47
CA SER A 65 6.66 5.94 7.04
C SER A 65 8.07 6.27 6.53
N MET A 66 8.69 7.31 7.07
CA MET A 66 10.07 7.69 6.75
C MET A 66 11.06 6.61 7.20
N VAL A 67 10.95 6.10 8.43
CA VAL A 67 11.79 5.02 8.94
C VAL A 67 11.67 3.77 8.08
N PHE A 68 10.43 3.41 7.70
CA PHE A 68 10.19 2.28 6.80
C PHE A 68 10.85 2.49 5.43
N SER A 69 10.75 3.69 4.86
CA SER A 69 11.37 4.02 3.57
C SER A 69 12.89 3.95 3.64
N PHE A 70 13.52 4.45 4.70
CA PHE A 70 14.96 4.31 4.90
C PHE A 70 15.39 2.85 4.98
N SER A 71 14.66 2.02 5.72
CA SER A 71 14.93 0.58 5.82
C SER A 71 14.94 -0.09 4.44
N ASN A 72 13.98 0.26 3.57
CA ASN A 72 13.92 -0.26 2.20
C ASN A 72 15.13 0.20 1.36
N VAL A 73 15.61 1.43 1.52
CA VAL A 73 16.81 1.92 0.81
C VAL A 73 18.06 1.12 1.22
N PHE A 74 18.25 0.86 2.51
CA PHE A 74 19.37 0.03 2.98
C PHE A 74 19.26 -1.41 2.46
N LEU A 75 18.08 -2.00 2.51
CA LEU A 75 17.84 -3.34 1.98
C LEU A 75 18.14 -3.40 0.48
N GLN A 76 17.67 -2.43 -0.30
CA GLN A 76 17.93 -2.37 -1.74
C GLN A 76 19.42 -2.19 -2.03
N SER A 77 20.13 -1.38 -1.25
CA SER A 77 21.58 -1.20 -1.37
C SER A 77 22.33 -2.52 -1.13
N ALA A 78 21.92 -3.28 -0.11
CA ALA A 78 22.48 -4.59 0.16
C ALA A 78 22.21 -5.57 -0.99
N ILE A 79 20.99 -5.63 -1.52
CA ILE A 79 20.63 -6.50 -2.64
C ILE A 79 21.45 -6.17 -3.88
N ASN A 80 21.68 -4.89 -4.16
CA ASN A 80 22.47 -4.45 -5.31
C ASN A 80 23.92 -4.94 -5.25
N SER A 81 24.46 -5.19 -4.06
CA SER A 81 25.84 -5.72 -3.91
C SER A 81 25.99 -7.19 -4.34
N TYR A 82 24.90 -7.95 -4.46
CA TYR A 82 24.90 -9.35 -4.88
C TYR A 82 24.80 -9.55 -6.41
N GLY A 83 24.70 -8.45 -7.16
CA GLY A 83 24.68 -8.50 -8.63
C GLY A 83 23.29 -8.51 -9.26
N SER A 84 23.27 -8.55 -10.58
CA SER A 84 22.04 -8.36 -11.37
C SER A 84 21.00 -9.47 -11.18
N ALA A 85 21.42 -10.72 -10.98
CA ALA A 85 20.53 -11.84 -10.75
C ALA A 85 19.76 -11.68 -9.41
N ALA A 86 20.44 -11.25 -8.36
CA ALA A 86 19.83 -10.97 -7.06
C ALA A 86 18.83 -9.81 -7.13
N VAL A 87 19.16 -8.75 -7.86
CA VAL A 87 18.26 -7.60 -8.09
C VAL A 87 17.02 -8.05 -8.84
N ALA A 88 17.15 -8.82 -9.92
CA ALA A 88 16.04 -9.32 -10.72
C ALA A 88 15.14 -10.27 -9.91
N GLY A 89 15.72 -11.23 -9.19
CA GLY A 89 15.00 -12.16 -8.32
C GLY A 89 14.26 -11.45 -7.20
N SER A 90 14.92 -10.48 -6.55
CA SER A 90 14.27 -9.64 -5.53
C SER A 90 13.12 -8.80 -6.08
N ALA A 91 13.27 -8.24 -7.28
CA ALA A 91 12.20 -7.47 -7.92
C ALA A 91 10.99 -8.34 -8.26
N ALA A 92 11.19 -9.58 -8.69
CA ALA A 92 10.11 -10.53 -8.92
C ALA A 92 9.38 -10.86 -7.60
N ALA A 93 10.11 -11.18 -6.54
CA ALA A 93 9.56 -11.48 -5.22
C ALA A 93 8.77 -10.32 -4.63
N LEU A 94 9.24 -9.07 -4.79
CA LEU A 94 8.57 -7.85 -4.33
C LEU A 94 7.13 -7.73 -4.85
N ASN A 95 6.84 -8.19 -6.08
CA ASN A 95 5.46 -8.13 -6.58
C ASN A 95 4.51 -8.96 -5.70
N PHE A 96 4.94 -10.13 -5.23
CA PHE A 96 4.12 -10.99 -4.36
C PHE A 96 4.01 -10.43 -2.95
N GLU A 97 5.08 -9.81 -2.42
CA GLU A 97 5.02 -9.04 -1.17
C GLU A 97 3.98 -7.92 -1.26
N TYR A 98 3.93 -7.18 -2.37
CA TYR A 98 2.93 -6.13 -2.58
C TYR A 98 1.50 -6.66 -2.69
N TYR A 99 1.26 -7.83 -3.31
CA TYR A 99 -0.08 -8.43 -3.31
C TYR A 99 -0.58 -8.70 -1.89
N CYS A 100 0.26 -9.31 -1.04
CA CYS A 100 -0.08 -9.54 0.35
C CYS A 100 -0.27 -8.24 1.13
N TYR A 101 0.60 -7.26 0.92
CA TYR A 101 0.50 -5.93 1.53
C TYR A 101 -0.81 -5.22 1.18
N PHE A 102 -1.22 -5.22 -0.10
CA PHE A 102 -2.46 -4.58 -0.51
C PHE A 102 -3.71 -5.25 0.06
N LEU A 103 -3.68 -6.54 0.32
CA LEU A 103 -4.77 -7.21 1.04
C LEU A 103 -4.91 -6.64 2.46
N VAL A 104 -3.81 -6.47 3.18
CA VAL A 104 -3.82 -5.89 4.52
C VAL A 104 -4.29 -4.44 4.49
N VAL A 105 -3.76 -3.62 3.58
CA VAL A 105 -4.15 -2.21 3.40
C VAL A 105 -5.65 -2.06 3.10
N ALA A 106 -6.24 -2.98 2.36
CA ALA A 106 -7.68 -2.95 2.09
C ALA A 106 -8.52 -3.11 3.37
N PHE A 107 -8.12 -4.03 4.26
CA PHE A 107 -8.80 -4.21 5.56
C PHE A 107 -8.50 -3.08 6.54
N ASP A 108 -7.30 -2.51 6.50
CA ASP A 108 -6.94 -1.32 7.29
C ASP A 108 -7.81 -0.12 6.89
N GLY A 109 -7.94 0.15 5.60
CA GLY A 109 -8.83 1.21 5.10
C GLY A 109 -10.29 1.00 5.49
N ALA A 110 -10.77 -0.25 5.43
CA ALA A 110 -12.10 -0.59 5.90
C ALA A 110 -12.23 -0.36 7.42
N ALA A 111 -11.24 -0.79 8.21
CA ALA A 111 -11.22 -0.58 9.65
C ALA A 111 -11.26 0.90 10.01
N ILE A 112 -10.41 1.72 9.40
CA ILE A 112 -10.39 3.19 9.61
C ILE A 112 -11.78 3.79 9.35
N SER A 113 -12.40 3.44 8.23
CA SER A 113 -13.71 3.98 7.84
C SER A 113 -14.81 3.56 8.82
N PHE A 114 -14.96 2.26 9.08
CA PHE A 114 -16.02 1.76 9.96
C PHE A 114 -15.81 2.12 11.43
N ILE A 115 -14.57 2.10 11.92
CA ILE A 115 -14.25 2.52 13.28
C ILE A 115 -14.56 4.01 13.45
N GLY A 116 -14.11 4.86 12.50
CA GLY A 116 -14.38 6.29 12.56
C GLY A 116 -15.86 6.61 12.61
N GLN A 117 -16.68 5.99 11.76
CA GLN A 117 -18.14 6.17 11.75
C GLN A 117 -18.80 5.71 13.05
N ASN A 118 -18.44 4.54 13.57
CA ASN A 118 -19.04 4.02 14.80
C ASN A 118 -18.57 4.79 16.04
N TYR A 119 -17.33 5.26 16.06
CA TYR A 119 -16.80 6.11 17.12
C TYR A 119 -17.52 7.46 17.15
N GLY A 120 -17.69 8.12 15.99
CA GLY A 120 -18.44 9.36 15.88
C GLY A 120 -19.93 9.22 16.29
N ALA A 121 -20.50 8.01 16.12
CA ALA A 121 -21.86 7.68 16.57
C ALA A 121 -21.94 7.24 18.03
N GLY A 122 -20.84 7.24 18.80
CA GLY A 122 -20.78 6.84 20.21
C GLY A 122 -20.97 5.32 20.46
N LYS A 123 -20.84 4.47 19.42
CA LYS A 123 -21.10 3.02 19.50
C LYS A 123 -19.82 2.24 19.78
N ASN A 124 -19.24 2.39 20.95
CA ASN A 124 -17.95 1.81 21.32
C ASN A 124 -17.88 0.26 21.22
N ASP A 125 -18.98 -0.44 21.49
CA ASP A 125 -19.02 -1.90 21.37
C ASP A 125 -18.87 -2.35 19.90
N ARG A 126 -19.43 -1.58 18.97
CA ARG A 126 -19.25 -1.84 17.54
C ARG A 126 -17.83 -1.54 17.07
N VAL A 127 -17.19 -0.51 17.62
CA VAL A 127 -15.78 -0.19 17.33
C VAL A 127 -14.88 -1.40 17.62
N LYS A 128 -15.02 -1.98 18.83
CA LYS A 128 -14.26 -3.18 19.21
C LYS A 128 -14.54 -4.37 18.30
N ARG A 129 -15.80 -4.60 17.96
CA ARG A 129 -16.19 -5.71 17.08
C ARG A 129 -15.61 -5.53 15.67
N VAL A 130 -15.69 -4.34 15.09
CA VAL A 130 -15.14 -4.02 13.78
C VAL A 130 -13.64 -4.24 13.77
N PHE A 131 -12.92 -3.76 14.80
CA PHE A 131 -11.48 -3.96 14.92
C PHE A 131 -11.11 -5.45 14.86
N TRP A 132 -11.72 -6.29 15.69
CA TRP A 132 -11.40 -7.71 15.71
C TRP A 132 -11.79 -8.46 14.43
N ILE A 133 -12.90 -8.07 13.81
CA ILE A 133 -13.32 -8.67 12.52
C ILE A 133 -12.33 -8.29 11.42
N CYS A 134 -11.98 -7.02 11.27
CA CYS A 134 -11.02 -6.57 10.26
C CYS A 134 -9.64 -7.21 10.48
N LEU A 135 -9.18 -7.29 11.73
CA LEU A 135 -7.91 -7.94 12.07
C LEU A 135 -7.93 -9.44 11.69
N ALA A 136 -8.99 -10.17 12.08
CA ALA A 136 -9.11 -11.59 11.75
C ALA A 136 -9.18 -11.83 10.23
N MET A 137 -9.91 -11.00 9.50
CA MET A 137 -10.00 -11.08 8.03
C MET A 137 -8.67 -10.74 7.36
N ALA A 138 -7.96 -9.70 7.83
CA ALA A 138 -6.64 -9.34 7.33
C ALA A 138 -5.63 -10.49 7.54
N MET A 139 -5.58 -11.06 8.74
CA MET A 139 -4.71 -12.20 9.05
C MET A 139 -5.06 -13.45 8.23
N ALA A 140 -6.34 -13.77 8.09
CA ALA A 140 -6.77 -14.94 7.32
C ALA A 140 -6.46 -14.77 5.82
N SER A 141 -6.74 -13.61 5.23
CA SER A 141 -6.49 -13.36 3.81
C SER A 141 -4.99 -13.25 3.49
N CYS A 142 -4.22 -12.51 4.31
CA CYS A 142 -2.78 -12.41 4.15
C CYS A 142 -2.10 -13.77 4.39
N GLY A 143 -2.48 -14.48 5.44
CA GLY A 143 -1.93 -15.80 5.75
C GLY A 143 -2.22 -16.82 4.64
N SER A 144 -3.43 -16.84 4.08
CA SER A 144 -3.76 -17.74 2.96
C SER A 144 -2.98 -17.39 1.69
N ALA A 145 -2.83 -16.10 1.38
CA ALA A 145 -2.02 -15.65 0.24
C ALA A 145 -0.54 -15.99 0.41
N ASN A 146 0.02 -15.78 1.60
CA ASN A 146 1.41 -16.12 1.91
C ASN A 146 1.66 -17.63 1.79
N LEU A 147 0.77 -18.47 2.34
CA LEU A 147 0.87 -19.93 2.20
C LEU A 147 0.82 -20.36 0.73
N LEU A 148 -0.02 -19.73 -0.07
CA LEU A 148 -0.13 -20.02 -1.50
C LEU A 148 1.16 -19.62 -2.23
N PHE A 149 1.70 -18.43 -1.99
CA PHE A 149 2.90 -17.96 -2.67
C PHE A 149 4.17 -18.69 -2.22
N VAL A 150 4.30 -19.01 -0.95
CA VAL A 150 5.43 -19.80 -0.43
C VAL A 150 5.34 -21.25 -0.87
N GLY A 151 4.13 -21.83 -0.88
CA GLY A 151 3.94 -23.24 -1.29
C GLY A 151 4.20 -23.50 -2.77
N TRP A 152 3.98 -22.51 -3.62
CA TRP A 152 4.17 -22.60 -5.08
C TRP A 152 5.12 -21.53 -5.63
N HIS A 153 6.10 -21.09 -4.85
CA HIS A 153 7.06 -20.04 -5.22
C HIS A 153 7.72 -20.27 -6.60
N ASP A 154 8.13 -21.50 -6.93
CA ASP A 154 8.76 -21.82 -8.21
C ASP A 154 7.83 -21.57 -9.39
N PHE A 155 6.57 -22.01 -9.27
CA PHE A 155 5.57 -21.77 -10.30
C PHE A 155 5.37 -20.26 -10.56
N PHE A 156 5.27 -19.47 -9.52
CA PHE A 156 5.07 -18.03 -9.63
C PHE A 156 6.31 -17.29 -10.13
N LEU A 157 7.52 -17.67 -9.69
CA LEU A 157 8.76 -17.03 -10.13
C LEU A 157 9.08 -17.33 -11.59
N HIS A 158 8.68 -18.48 -12.12
CA HIS A 158 8.86 -18.83 -13.53
C HIS A 158 8.10 -17.91 -14.50
N PHE A 159 7.06 -17.17 -14.05
CA PHE A 159 6.42 -16.13 -14.86
C PHE A 159 7.33 -14.91 -15.10
N PHE A 160 8.31 -14.69 -14.22
CA PHE A 160 9.20 -13.53 -14.31
C PHE A 160 10.56 -13.84 -14.96
N SER A 161 11.08 -15.04 -14.73
CA SER A 161 12.36 -15.45 -15.29
C SER A 161 12.47 -16.96 -15.44
N THR A 162 13.24 -17.39 -16.44
CA THR A 162 13.64 -18.79 -16.65
C THR A 162 15.05 -19.06 -16.13
N ASP A 163 15.77 -18.02 -15.69
CA ASP A 163 17.11 -18.12 -15.16
C ASP A 163 17.08 -18.71 -13.73
N SER A 164 17.79 -19.81 -13.54
CA SER A 164 17.83 -20.54 -12.26
C SER A 164 18.44 -19.72 -11.12
N GLU A 165 19.37 -18.83 -11.42
CA GLU A 165 20.01 -17.97 -10.41
C GLU A 165 19.03 -16.88 -9.93
N VAL A 166 18.30 -16.26 -10.85
CA VAL A 166 17.24 -15.29 -10.55
C VAL A 166 16.14 -15.93 -9.70
N ILE A 167 15.69 -17.13 -10.06
CA ILE A 167 14.67 -17.87 -9.32
C ILE A 167 15.17 -18.23 -7.91
N HIS A 168 16.43 -18.63 -7.77
CA HIS A 168 17.01 -18.93 -6.46
C HIS A 168 16.95 -17.72 -5.50
N TYR A 169 17.42 -16.55 -5.95
CA TYR A 169 17.34 -15.33 -5.13
C TYR A 169 15.91 -14.90 -4.84
N GLY A 170 15.01 -15.02 -5.82
CA GLY A 170 13.58 -14.74 -5.64
C GLY A 170 12.94 -15.65 -4.59
N ARG A 171 13.23 -16.95 -4.62
CA ARG A 171 12.77 -17.94 -3.65
C ARG A 171 13.22 -17.60 -2.24
N VAL A 172 14.53 -17.40 -2.02
CA VAL A 172 15.09 -17.07 -0.71
C VAL A 172 14.40 -15.83 -0.13
N ARG A 173 14.18 -14.81 -0.95
CA ARG A 173 13.48 -13.61 -0.51
C ARG A 173 12.01 -13.90 -0.16
N MET A 174 11.27 -14.63 -1.00
CA MET A 174 9.87 -14.96 -0.73
C MET A 174 9.73 -15.78 0.56
N ASP A 175 10.59 -16.77 0.78
CA ASP A 175 10.56 -17.61 1.96
C ASP A 175 10.78 -16.81 3.25
N ILE A 176 11.69 -15.84 3.23
CA ILE A 176 11.97 -15.00 4.41
C ILE A 176 10.90 -13.93 4.57
N ALA A 177 10.61 -13.16 3.53
CA ALA A 177 9.74 -12.01 3.62
C ALA A 177 8.28 -12.41 3.88
N LEU A 178 7.74 -13.35 3.08
CA LEU A 178 6.34 -13.76 3.21
C LEU A 178 6.08 -14.58 4.48
N SER A 179 7.05 -15.37 4.96
CA SER A 179 6.89 -16.11 6.22
C SER A 179 6.80 -15.21 7.45
N LEU A 180 7.35 -14.00 7.40
CA LEU A 180 7.32 -13.02 8.49
C LEU A 180 6.22 -11.96 8.33
N GLN A 181 5.75 -11.71 7.12
CA GLN A 181 4.83 -10.62 6.80
C GLN A 181 3.47 -10.71 7.49
N TRP A 182 3.01 -11.91 7.85
CA TRP A 182 1.72 -12.08 8.55
C TRP A 182 1.79 -11.78 10.06
N ILE A 183 3.00 -11.57 10.59
CA ILE A 183 3.24 -11.20 11.99
C ILE A 183 3.41 -9.67 12.10
N ALA A 184 3.84 -9.02 11.03
CA ALA A 184 4.12 -7.59 10.96
C ALA A 184 2.86 -6.76 10.67
#